data_28f209cdc8298b3e9bc68bc330224890
#
_entry.id   28f209cdc8298b3e9bc68bc330224890
#
_cell.length_a   1.000
_cell.length_b   1.000
_cell.length_c   1.000
_cell.angle_alpha   90.00
_cell.angle_beta   90.00
_cell.angle_gamma   90.00
#
_symmetry.space_group_name_H-M   'P 1'
#
loop_
_entity.id
_entity.type
_entity.pdbx_description
1 polymer ?
#
loop_
_entity_poly.entity_id
_entity_poly.type
_entity_poly.pdbx_seq_one_letter_code
_entity_poly.pdbx_strand_id
1 'polypeptide(L)'
;TTIHKCKNLGTVTKVMVGGKEVAFEVLEEGTALKLTAPTGLENGDYDITLVDGEGNQFSGGIIKVTTEPRPSMENTIWEGEFAVTWGTPFDALKDTFLSKVKAGTILRVYVDGKGQGTAATSWWNNILTGKGEPDRGDIMVDGPAKWEFELTDLSIQLLTEQNGFLLVGDGYTVKKVTIE
;
A
#
# COMPACT_ATOMS: atom_id res chain seq x y z
N THR A 1 9.49 7.33 -1.25
CA THR A 1 9.21 7.60 -2.67
C THR A 1 8.11 8.64 -2.76
N THR A 2 8.25 9.61 -3.64
CA THR A 2 7.28 10.70 -3.82
C THR A 2 7.00 10.86 -5.31
N ILE A 3 5.75 11.16 -5.69
CA ILE A 3 5.34 11.42 -7.06
C ILE A 3 5.11 12.91 -7.23
N HIS A 4 5.75 13.51 -8.23
CA HIS A 4 5.59 14.92 -8.60
C HIS A 4 5.01 15.03 -10.01
N LYS A 5 3.96 15.84 -10.18
CA LYS A 5 3.36 16.10 -11.49
C LYS A 5 4.10 17.25 -12.16
N CYS A 6 4.57 17.01 -13.36
CA CYS A 6 5.30 17.96 -14.21
C CYS A 6 4.82 17.82 -15.66
N LYS A 7 5.40 18.60 -16.58
CA LYS A 7 5.12 18.50 -18.02
C LYS A 7 6.44 18.35 -18.78
N ASN A 8 6.40 17.66 -19.92
CA ASN A 8 7.53 17.51 -20.85
C ASN A 8 8.76 16.82 -20.24
N LEU A 9 8.56 15.78 -19.44
CA LEU A 9 9.64 15.06 -18.76
C LEU A 9 10.44 14.11 -19.65
N GLY A 10 10.07 13.94 -20.91
CA GLY A 10 10.71 12.99 -21.82
C GLY A 10 12.19 13.27 -22.15
N THR A 11 12.68 14.48 -21.87
CA THR A 11 14.07 14.89 -22.10
C THR A 11 14.91 14.92 -20.83
N VAL A 12 14.32 14.63 -19.65
CA VAL A 12 15.03 14.68 -18.36
C VAL A 12 15.95 13.47 -18.25
N THR A 13 17.23 13.75 -18.07
CA THR A 13 18.28 12.73 -17.89
C THR A 13 18.79 12.65 -16.47
N LYS A 14 18.55 13.68 -15.65
CA LYS A 14 19.03 13.76 -14.28
C LYS A 14 18.08 14.58 -13.42
N VAL A 15 17.91 14.15 -12.18
CA VAL A 15 17.13 14.87 -11.17
C VAL A 15 17.99 15.09 -9.92
N MET A 16 17.92 16.30 -9.39
CA MET A 16 18.62 16.68 -8.16
C MET A 16 17.62 17.19 -7.12
N VAL A 17 17.83 16.81 -5.86
CA VAL A 17 17.05 17.29 -4.70
C VAL A 17 18.03 17.88 -3.70
N GLY A 18 17.91 19.18 -3.40
CA GLY A 18 18.83 19.89 -2.53
C GLY A 18 20.30 19.76 -2.97
N GLY A 19 20.55 19.77 -4.27
CA GLY A 19 21.89 19.63 -4.85
C GLY A 19 22.45 18.20 -4.89
N LYS A 20 21.71 17.19 -4.43
CA LYS A 20 22.08 15.77 -4.51
C LYS A 20 21.34 15.08 -5.64
N GLU A 21 22.05 14.30 -6.45
CA GLU A 21 21.46 13.48 -7.48
C GLU A 21 20.62 12.36 -6.89
N VAL A 22 19.42 12.13 -7.44
CA VAL A 22 18.47 11.12 -6.98
C VAL A 22 18.02 10.22 -8.10
N ALA A 23 17.76 8.96 -7.77
CA ALA A 23 17.13 8.04 -8.71
C ALA A 23 15.68 8.47 -8.97
N PHE A 24 15.26 8.41 -10.22
CA PHE A 24 13.92 8.79 -10.64
C PHE A 24 13.36 7.84 -11.69
N GLU A 25 12.06 7.84 -11.82
CA GLU A 25 11.30 7.11 -12.84
C GLU A 25 10.26 8.08 -13.45
N VAL A 26 10.20 8.15 -14.77
CA VAL A 26 9.20 8.95 -15.48
C VAL A 26 7.94 8.12 -15.63
N LEU A 27 6.83 8.63 -15.14
CA LEU A 27 5.52 8.00 -15.15
C LEU A 27 4.53 8.77 -16.02
N GLU A 28 3.38 8.15 -16.33
CA GLU A 28 2.24 8.79 -16.99
C GLU A 28 2.64 9.51 -18.31
N GLU A 29 3.40 8.81 -19.16
CA GLU A 29 3.83 9.34 -20.48
C GLU A 29 4.57 10.69 -20.39
N GLY A 30 5.35 10.92 -19.34
CA GLY A 30 6.14 12.13 -19.17
C GLY A 30 5.44 13.25 -18.40
N THR A 31 4.37 12.96 -17.67
CA THR A 31 3.64 13.96 -16.87
C THR A 31 3.86 13.82 -15.36
N ALA A 32 4.55 12.77 -14.91
CA ALA A 32 4.89 12.59 -13.51
C ALA A 32 6.30 12.00 -13.32
N LEU A 33 6.94 12.37 -12.23
CA LEU A 33 8.23 11.84 -11.77
C LEU A 33 8.04 11.13 -10.44
N LYS A 34 8.49 9.89 -10.37
CA LYS A 34 8.65 9.16 -9.12
C LYS A 34 10.09 9.31 -8.66
N LEU A 35 10.29 9.93 -7.51
CA LEU A 35 11.60 10.20 -6.94
C LEU A 35 11.90 9.26 -5.79
N THR A 36 13.13 8.77 -5.73
CA THR A 36 13.65 8.10 -4.55
C THR A 36 14.32 9.14 -3.67
N ALA A 37 13.83 9.30 -2.43
CA ALA A 37 14.40 10.28 -1.50
C ALA A 37 15.88 9.98 -1.24
N PRO A 38 16.77 10.96 -1.34
CA PRO A 38 18.17 10.78 -1.00
C PRO A 38 18.33 10.57 0.51
N THR A 39 19.29 9.74 0.90
CA THR A 39 19.61 9.53 2.31
C THR A 39 20.39 10.71 2.87
N GLY A 40 20.15 11.06 4.15
CA GLY A 40 20.90 12.07 4.87
C GLY A 40 20.56 13.52 4.51
N LEU A 41 19.30 13.78 4.11
CA LEU A 41 18.71 15.11 4.14
C LEU A 41 18.11 15.35 5.52
N GLU A 42 18.34 16.54 6.07
CA GLU A 42 17.67 17.02 7.29
C GLU A 42 16.23 17.45 6.98
N ASN A 43 15.43 17.71 8.02
CA ASN A 43 14.09 18.27 7.83
C ASN A 43 14.18 19.65 7.18
N GLY A 44 13.41 19.88 6.14
CA GLY A 44 13.42 21.16 5.43
C GLY A 44 12.78 21.07 4.05
N ASP A 45 12.69 22.20 3.40
CA ASP A 45 12.22 22.32 2.03
C ASP A 45 13.45 22.32 1.09
N TYR A 46 13.38 21.50 0.05
CA TYR A 46 14.48 21.33 -0.91
C TYR A 46 13.96 21.51 -2.33
N ASP A 47 14.70 22.29 -3.13
CA ASP A 47 14.40 22.45 -4.54
C ASP A 47 14.67 21.17 -5.32
N ILE A 48 13.74 20.83 -6.22
CA ILE A 48 13.93 19.81 -7.24
C ILE A 48 14.46 20.51 -8.50
N THR A 49 15.63 20.08 -8.96
CA THR A 49 16.21 20.55 -10.22
C THR A 49 16.20 19.41 -11.21
N LEU A 50 15.61 19.65 -12.38
CA LEU A 50 15.59 18.73 -13.52
C LEU A 50 16.68 19.16 -14.49
N VAL A 51 17.41 18.19 -15.04
CA VAL A 51 18.46 18.46 -16.04
C VAL A 51 18.15 17.64 -17.29
N ASP A 52 18.17 18.28 -18.46
CA ASP A 52 17.99 17.60 -19.74
C ASP A 52 19.30 17.02 -20.31
N GLY A 53 19.22 16.37 -21.47
CA GLY A 53 20.37 15.79 -22.14
C GLY A 53 21.39 16.82 -22.66
N GLU A 54 21.03 18.10 -22.73
CA GLU A 54 21.90 19.21 -23.14
C GLU A 54 22.55 19.93 -21.94
N GLY A 55 22.17 19.54 -20.70
CA GLY A 55 22.68 20.12 -19.46
C GLY A 55 21.90 21.36 -18.99
N ASN A 56 20.77 21.70 -19.62
CA ASN A 56 19.93 22.80 -19.14
C ASN A 56 19.22 22.38 -17.85
N GLN A 57 19.07 23.34 -16.93
CA GLN A 57 18.45 23.12 -15.63
C GLN A 57 17.07 23.79 -15.58
N PHE A 58 16.10 23.05 -15.02
CA PHE A 58 14.72 23.50 -14.86
C PHE A 58 14.27 23.26 -13.42
N SER A 59 13.42 24.13 -12.91
CA SER A 59 12.79 23.92 -11.61
C SER A 59 11.73 22.82 -11.71
N GLY A 60 11.89 21.76 -10.89
CA GLY A 60 10.89 20.70 -10.70
C GLY A 60 9.95 20.96 -9.53
N GLY A 61 10.06 22.14 -8.88
CA GLY A 61 9.30 22.48 -7.68
C GLY A 61 10.07 22.22 -6.38
N ILE A 62 9.36 22.13 -5.28
CA ILE A 62 9.92 21.95 -3.94
C ILE A 62 9.43 20.64 -3.34
N ILE A 63 10.31 19.92 -2.66
CA ILE A 63 9.98 18.77 -1.84
C ILE A 63 10.26 19.08 -0.36
N LYS A 64 9.29 18.80 0.50
CA LYS A 64 9.46 18.89 1.94
C LYS A 64 9.96 17.56 2.49
N VAL A 65 11.14 17.58 3.11
CA VAL A 65 11.69 16.45 3.85
C VAL A 65 11.32 16.60 5.32
N THR A 66 10.74 15.57 5.91
CA THR A 66 10.39 15.55 7.33
C THR A 66 10.67 14.17 7.91
N THR A 67 11.18 14.13 9.13
CA THR A 67 11.30 12.91 9.93
C THR A 67 10.02 12.59 10.69
N GLU A 68 9.05 13.51 10.68
CA GLU A 68 7.74 13.19 11.24
C GLU A 68 7.10 12.06 10.42
N PRO A 69 6.52 11.06 11.08
CA PRO A 69 5.74 10.05 10.38
C PRO A 69 4.69 10.77 9.53
N ARG A 70 4.59 10.42 8.24
CA ARG A 70 3.49 10.92 7.40
C ARG A 70 2.20 10.63 8.14
N PRO A 71 1.27 11.63 8.29
CA PRO A 71 -0.04 11.34 8.85
C PRO A 71 -0.61 10.12 8.13
N SER A 72 -1.02 9.11 8.90
CA SER A 72 -1.64 7.92 8.32
C SER A 72 -2.88 8.38 7.55
N MET A 73 -2.92 8.09 6.25
CA MET A 73 -4.11 8.30 5.42
C MET A 73 -5.06 7.11 5.52
N GLU A 74 -4.85 6.27 6.53
CA GLU A 74 -5.67 5.11 6.77
C GLU A 74 -7.13 5.53 7.04
N ASN A 75 -8.02 5.03 6.21
CA ASN A 75 -9.44 5.12 6.42
C ASN A 75 -9.93 3.84 7.10
N THR A 76 -10.42 3.96 8.34
CA THR A 76 -10.98 2.82 9.08
C THR A 76 -12.30 2.40 8.42
N ILE A 77 -12.37 1.14 8.00
CA ILE A 77 -13.56 0.53 7.39
C ILE A 77 -14.26 -0.45 8.33
N TRP A 78 -13.57 -0.90 9.38
CA TRP A 78 -14.12 -1.69 10.46
C TRP A 78 -13.28 -1.56 11.72
N GLU A 79 -13.93 -1.55 12.90
CA GLU A 79 -13.28 -1.57 14.21
C GLU A 79 -14.16 -2.32 15.20
N GLY A 80 -13.53 -3.14 16.05
CA GLY A 80 -14.23 -3.95 17.05
C GLY A 80 -13.33 -5.02 17.64
N GLU A 81 -13.93 -6.08 18.14
CA GLU A 81 -13.25 -7.29 18.62
C GLU A 81 -13.94 -8.52 18.03
N PHE A 82 -13.28 -9.20 17.10
CA PHE A 82 -13.80 -10.39 16.47
C PHE A 82 -12.80 -11.54 16.58
N ALA A 83 -13.12 -12.55 17.41
CA ALA A 83 -12.30 -13.74 17.55
C ALA A 83 -12.48 -14.65 16.32
N VAL A 84 -11.38 -14.92 15.64
CA VAL A 84 -11.35 -15.77 14.44
C VAL A 84 -10.98 -17.20 14.83
N THR A 85 -11.76 -18.13 14.32
CA THR A 85 -11.48 -19.56 14.34
C THR A 85 -11.75 -20.18 12.98
N TRP A 86 -11.24 -21.38 12.72
CA TRP A 86 -11.53 -22.11 11.47
C TRP A 86 -13.03 -22.30 11.19
N GLY A 87 -13.83 -22.37 12.25
CA GLY A 87 -15.30 -22.49 12.13
C GLY A 87 -16.03 -21.15 12.09
N THR A 88 -15.36 -20.05 12.39
CA THR A 88 -15.94 -18.70 12.46
C THR A 88 -14.97 -17.69 11.87
N PRO A 89 -14.85 -17.61 10.53
CA PRO A 89 -14.03 -16.62 9.86
C PRO A 89 -14.61 -15.21 10.05
N PHE A 90 -13.76 -14.19 10.00
CA PHE A 90 -14.22 -12.82 9.99
C PHE A 90 -14.80 -12.46 8.62
N ASP A 91 -16.09 -12.15 8.56
CA ASP A 91 -16.84 -11.81 7.35
C ASP A 91 -17.59 -10.47 7.43
N ALA A 92 -17.27 -9.65 8.43
CA ALA A 92 -18.01 -8.43 8.72
C ALA A 92 -17.94 -7.36 7.61
N LEU A 93 -16.94 -7.43 6.73
CA LEU A 93 -16.76 -6.50 5.64
C LEU A 93 -17.42 -6.97 4.33
N LYS A 94 -17.34 -8.25 4.02
CA LYS A 94 -17.78 -8.82 2.72
C LYS A 94 -17.30 -7.97 1.54
N ASP A 95 -18.22 -7.39 0.79
CA ASP A 95 -17.98 -6.56 -0.39
C ASP A 95 -18.18 -5.05 -0.15
N THR A 96 -18.54 -4.65 1.08
CA THR A 96 -18.99 -3.27 1.39
C THR A 96 -17.94 -2.19 1.11
N PHE A 97 -16.67 -2.54 1.06
CA PHE A 97 -15.56 -1.61 0.84
C PHE A 97 -15.04 -1.60 -0.60
N LEU A 98 -15.46 -2.55 -1.45
CA LEU A 98 -14.92 -2.71 -2.81
C LEU A 98 -15.10 -1.46 -3.69
N SER A 99 -16.17 -0.71 -3.49
CA SER A 99 -16.39 0.56 -4.20
C SER A 99 -15.38 1.67 -3.83
N LYS A 100 -14.60 1.48 -2.77
CA LYS A 100 -13.64 2.46 -2.24
C LYS A 100 -12.19 2.10 -2.53
N VAL A 101 -11.94 0.96 -3.17
CA VAL A 101 -10.60 0.45 -3.42
C VAL A 101 -10.29 0.35 -4.91
N LYS A 102 -9.01 0.36 -5.24
CA LYS A 102 -8.46 0.14 -6.57
C LYS A 102 -7.12 -0.60 -6.45
N ALA A 103 -6.57 -1.06 -7.55
CA ALA A 103 -5.22 -1.61 -7.55
C ALA A 103 -4.22 -0.63 -6.92
N GLY A 104 -3.36 -1.13 -6.05
CA GLY A 104 -2.43 -0.34 -5.24
C GLY A 104 -2.99 0.15 -3.89
N THR A 105 -4.29 -0.08 -3.59
CA THR A 105 -4.83 0.16 -2.24
C THR A 105 -4.20 -0.83 -1.26
N ILE A 106 -3.72 -0.33 -0.12
CA ILE A 106 -3.22 -1.16 0.98
C ILE A 106 -4.37 -1.45 1.94
N LEU A 107 -4.75 -2.71 2.04
CA LEU A 107 -5.67 -3.20 3.06
C LEU A 107 -4.86 -3.61 4.29
N ARG A 108 -5.11 -2.97 5.44
CA ARG A 108 -4.45 -3.30 6.71
C ARG A 108 -5.40 -3.92 7.68
N VAL A 109 -4.94 -5.00 8.32
CA VAL A 109 -5.68 -5.73 9.35
C VAL A 109 -4.87 -5.72 10.63
N TYR A 110 -5.44 -5.15 11.67
CA TYR A 110 -4.86 -5.13 13.01
C TYR A 110 -5.42 -6.30 13.80
N VAL A 111 -4.55 -7.16 14.26
CA VAL A 111 -4.89 -8.40 14.97
C VAL A 111 -4.12 -8.51 16.27
N ASP A 112 -4.63 -9.35 17.18
CA ASP A 112 -3.96 -9.71 18.43
C ASP A 112 -4.30 -11.15 18.79
N GLY A 113 -3.35 -11.86 19.37
CA GLY A 113 -3.56 -13.24 19.78
C GLY A 113 -2.36 -14.14 19.54
N LYS A 114 -2.60 -15.45 19.50
CA LYS A 114 -1.56 -16.44 19.21
C LYS A 114 -2.13 -17.53 18.32
N GLY A 115 -1.78 -17.46 17.05
CA GLY A 115 -2.35 -18.35 16.05
C GLY A 115 -1.83 -18.09 14.65
N GLN A 116 -2.66 -18.35 13.65
CA GLN A 116 -2.31 -18.18 12.26
C GLN A 116 -3.54 -17.83 11.42
N GLY A 117 -3.34 -17.13 10.31
CA GLY A 117 -4.41 -16.84 9.38
C GLY A 117 -3.96 -16.10 8.14
N THR A 118 -4.92 -15.79 7.29
CA THR A 118 -4.68 -15.00 6.08
C THR A 118 -5.96 -14.32 5.59
N ALA A 119 -5.83 -13.45 4.60
CA ALA A 119 -6.95 -12.84 3.90
C ALA A 119 -7.36 -13.68 2.69
N ALA A 120 -8.65 -13.93 2.58
CA ALA A 120 -9.24 -14.79 1.57
C ALA A 120 -10.55 -14.21 1.02
N THR A 121 -11.06 -14.80 -0.05
CA THR A 121 -12.43 -14.62 -0.52
C THR A 121 -13.39 -15.51 0.26
N SER A 122 -14.71 -15.31 0.08
CA SER A 122 -15.71 -16.22 0.67
C SER A 122 -15.60 -17.67 0.16
N TRP A 123 -14.87 -17.91 -0.92
CA TRP A 123 -14.56 -19.26 -1.43
C TRP A 123 -13.22 -19.81 -0.90
N TRP A 124 -12.64 -19.13 0.09
CA TRP A 124 -11.37 -19.52 0.72
C TRP A 124 -10.14 -19.48 -0.21
N ASN A 125 -10.23 -18.71 -1.28
CA ASN A 125 -9.08 -18.44 -2.12
C ASN A 125 -8.31 -17.23 -1.57
N ASN A 126 -6.98 -17.34 -1.53
CA ASN A 126 -6.11 -16.23 -1.14
C ASN A 126 -6.34 -15.02 -2.06
N ILE A 127 -6.53 -13.84 -1.48
CA ILE A 127 -6.86 -12.63 -2.24
C ILE A 127 -5.76 -12.15 -3.19
N LEU A 128 -4.50 -12.55 -2.96
CA LEU A 128 -3.38 -12.12 -3.79
C LEU A 128 -3.05 -13.13 -4.89
N THR A 129 -3.23 -14.41 -4.63
CA THR A 129 -2.80 -15.47 -5.56
C THR A 129 -3.95 -16.16 -6.28
N GLY A 130 -5.17 -16.03 -5.80
CA GLY A 130 -6.33 -16.76 -6.30
C GLY A 130 -6.32 -18.26 -6.00
N LYS A 131 -5.35 -18.74 -5.23
CA LYS A 131 -5.20 -20.15 -4.88
C LYS A 131 -5.84 -20.45 -3.54
N GLY A 132 -6.50 -21.61 -3.46
CA GLY A 132 -7.03 -22.16 -2.22
C GLY A 132 -5.93 -22.82 -1.36
N GLU A 133 -6.37 -23.56 -0.34
CA GLU A 133 -5.44 -24.36 0.46
C GLU A 133 -4.74 -25.45 -0.38
N PRO A 134 -3.47 -25.76 -0.08
CA PRO A 134 -2.61 -25.25 0.99
C PRO A 134 -1.83 -23.96 0.64
N ASP A 135 -1.98 -23.40 -0.54
CA ASP A 135 -1.19 -22.29 -1.07
C ASP A 135 -1.66 -20.90 -0.60
N ARG A 136 -2.41 -20.82 0.49
CA ARG A 136 -2.98 -19.54 0.93
C ARG A 136 -2.01 -18.59 1.62
N GLY A 137 -0.82 -19.05 2.02
CA GLY A 137 0.20 -18.20 2.64
C GLY A 137 -0.21 -17.71 4.02
N ASP A 138 -0.40 -18.63 4.98
CA ASP A 138 -0.77 -18.30 6.34
C ASP A 138 0.28 -17.42 7.02
N ILE A 139 -0.19 -16.41 7.74
CA ILE A 139 0.60 -15.47 8.51
C ILE A 139 0.48 -15.84 9.99
N MET A 140 1.63 -16.02 10.66
CA MET A 140 1.66 -16.30 12.09
C MET A 140 1.38 -15.05 12.91
N VAL A 141 0.62 -15.21 13.99
CA VAL A 141 0.33 -14.17 15.00
C VAL A 141 0.92 -14.59 16.32
N ASP A 142 1.67 -13.72 16.99
CA ASP A 142 2.18 -13.88 18.36
C ASP A 142 2.17 -12.50 19.04
N GLY A 143 1.03 -12.12 19.59
CA GLY A 143 0.74 -10.81 20.14
C GLY A 143 0.17 -9.82 19.09
N PRO A 144 0.11 -8.51 19.44
CA PRO A 144 -0.40 -7.48 18.55
C PRO A 144 0.39 -7.42 17.24
N ALA A 145 -0.31 -7.50 16.11
CA ALA A 145 0.29 -7.49 14.80
C ALA A 145 -0.53 -6.68 13.79
N LYS A 146 0.11 -6.27 12.72
CA LYS A 146 -0.52 -5.59 11.58
C LYS A 146 -0.17 -6.35 10.30
N TRP A 147 -1.18 -6.85 9.63
CA TRP A 147 -1.03 -7.43 8.29
C TRP A 147 -1.29 -6.37 7.23
N GLU A 148 -0.54 -6.40 6.16
CA GLU A 148 -0.69 -5.49 5.02
C GLU A 148 -0.82 -6.29 3.73
N PHE A 149 -1.89 -6.00 2.98
CA PHE A 149 -2.17 -6.61 1.69
C PHE A 149 -2.33 -5.51 0.65
N GLU A 150 -1.42 -5.42 -0.30
CA GLU A 150 -1.58 -4.55 -1.45
C GLU A 150 -2.57 -5.20 -2.43
N LEU A 151 -3.73 -4.58 -2.62
CA LEU A 151 -4.75 -5.08 -3.52
C LEU A 151 -4.32 -4.87 -4.98
N THR A 152 -4.35 -5.95 -5.74
CA THR A 152 -4.12 -5.96 -7.18
C THR A 152 -5.45 -6.01 -7.94
N ASP A 153 -5.42 -5.85 -9.26
CA ASP A 153 -6.61 -6.08 -10.09
C ASP A 153 -7.17 -7.50 -9.89
N LEU A 154 -6.29 -8.50 -9.75
CA LEU A 154 -6.69 -9.87 -9.44
C LEU A 154 -7.38 -9.95 -8.07
N SER A 155 -6.86 -9.30 -7.03
CA SER A 155 -7.48 -9.28 -5.71
C SER A 155 -8.90 -8.72 -5.75
N ILE A 156 -9.09 -7.60 -6.44
CA ILE A 156 -10.38 -6.92 -6.55
C ILE A 156 -11.36 -7.77 -7.36
N GLN A 157 -10.89 -8.36 -8.47
CA GLN A 157 -11.68 -9.28 -9.26
C GLN A 157 -12.16 -10.47 -8.43
N LEU A 158 -11.24 -11.15 -7.73
CA LEU A 158 -11.57 -12.31 -6.90
C LEU A 158 -12.57 -11.96 -5.78
N LEU A 159 -12.36 -10.84 -5.09
CA LEU A 159 -13.28 -10.38 -4.04
C LEU A 159 -14.68 -10.10 -4.61
N THR A 160 -14.76 -9.55 -5.82
CA THR A 160 -16.03 -9.26 -6.48
C THR A 160 -16.75 -10.53 -6.93
N GLU A 161 -16.04 -11.44 -7.58
CA GLU A 161 -16.61 -12.67 -8.16
C GLU A 161 -16.93 -13.74 -7.11
N GLN A 162 -16.20 -13.74 -5.97
CA GLN A 162 -16.27 -14.79 -4.97
C GLN A 162 -16.87 -14.30 -3.63
N ASN A 163 -17.88 -13.42 -3.70
CA ASN A 163 -18.72 -12.97 -2.58
C ASN A 163 -17.97 -12.28 -1.43
N GLY A 164 -16.85 -11.61 -1.72
CA GLY A 164 -16.22 -10.70 -0.79
C GLY A 164 -15.12 -11.29 0.07
N PHE A 165 -14.76 -10.54 1.10
CA PHE A 165 -13.57 -10.66 1.93
C PHE A 165 -13.81 -11.46 3.20
N LEU A 166 -12.90 -12.37 3.48
CA LEU A 166 -12.78 -13.09 4.76
C LEU A 166 -11.38 -12.94 5.34
N LEU A 167 -11.30 -12.98 6.67
CA LEU A 167 -10.08 -13.39 7.35
C LEU A 167 -10.31 -14.78 7.94
N VAL A 168 -9.46 -15.69 7.53
CA VAL A 168 -9.53 -17.11 7.90
C VAL A 168 -8.38 -17.49 8.79
N GLY A 169 -8.55 -18.50 9.64
CA GLY A 169 -7.51 -18.96 10.54
C GLY A 169 -8.04 -19.33 11.93
N ASP A 170 -7.15 -19.30 12.91
CA ASP A 170 -7.47 -19.63 14.29
C ASP A 170 -6.56 -18.91 15.29
N GLY A 171 -7.06 -18.65 16.48
CA GLY A 171 -6.28 -18.18 17.62
C GLY A 171 -5.95 -16.69 17.62
N TYR A 172 -6.64 -15.87 16.83
CA TYR A 172 -6.46 -14.42 16.83
C TYR A 172 -7.77 -13.65 16.84
N THR A 173 -7.69 -12.40 17.26
CA THR A 173 -8.80 -11.44 17.29
C THR A 173 -8.52 -10.30 16.33
N VAL A 174 -9.44 -10.00 15.43
CA VAL A 174 -9.40 -8.80 14.60
C VAL A 174 -9.83 -7.62 15.43
N LYS A 175 -9.06 -6.55 15.42
CA LYS A 175 -9.31 -5.31 16.18
C LYS A 175 -9.73 -4.16 15.27
N LYS A 176 -9.13 -4.05 14.10
CA LYS A 176 -9.41 -2.96 13.16
C LYS A 176 -9.01 -3.37 11.74
N VAL A 177 -9.75 -2.85 10.75
CA VAL A 177 -9.40 -2.94 9.34
C VAL A 177 -9.42 -1.55 8.72
N THR A 178 -8.37 -1.22 7.98
CA THR A 178 -8.22 0.08 7.30
C THR A 178 -7.83 -0.09 5.85
N ILE A 179 -8.07 0.93 5.04
CA ILE A 179 -7.60 1.06 3.65
C ILE A 179 -6.83 2.37 3.48
N GLU A 180 -5.77 2.36 2.65
CA GLU A 180 -4.99 3.54 2.27
C GLU A 180 -4.65 3.53 0.78
#